data_e6f4b8f8a8f24498a883086eeae1e7a3
#
_entry.id   e6f4b8f8a8f24498a883086eeae1e7a3
#
_cell.length_a   1.000
_cell.length_b   1.000
_cell.length_c   1.000
_cell.angle_alpha   90.00
_cell.angle_beta   90.00
_cell.angle_gamma   90.00
#
_symmetry.space_group_name_H-M   'P 1'
#
loop_
_entity.id
_entity.type
_entity.pdbx_description
1 polymer ?
#
loop_
_entity_poly.entity_id
_entity_poly.type
_entity_poly.pdbx_seq_one_letter_code
_entity_poly.pdbx_strand_id
1 'polypeptide(L)'
;MKICIHRGSHQIGGSCVEIEHEGARILVDLGLPLDADGARPDLLPPVAGLTTPSDNLLSIVISHPHQDHYGLLTCIHESIPIAMGAAGRRILSKATSFMPGSLPNLGTLELEDRRQLDIGAFQITPYLVDHSAYDAYALLIEAGGHRVFYSGDFRAHGRKAALFEKLIATPPIAIDCLMLEGTSLARLGEDEYFITESELEQQFVDAFKRISGLPMVFASGQNIDRLVTIYRAALKSGRCLIIDLYTSEILAATENDHLPQGYWDNIHVIIPYSQSKQASETENLYKRHNCINWKKLHELAPKAVMLCRASMLKQLAGSGNLAGAEVIYSMWDGYLKDGKLQAQLDTSNSHYD
;
A
#
# COMPACT_ATOMS: atom_id res chain seq x y z
N MET A 1 19.45 -12.49 -23.05
CA MET A 1 18.73 -12.32 -21.77
C MET A 1 17.81 -13.52 -21.58
N LYS A 2 17.67 -14.02 -20.35
CA LYS A 2 16.77 -15.12 -19.98
C LYS A 2 15.85 -14.66 -18.85
N ILE A 3 14.57 -15.05 -18.92
CA ILE A 3 13.55 -14.66 -17.93
C ILE A 3 12.98 -15.95 -17.35
N CYS A 4 12.84 -16.00 -16.03
CA CYS A 4 12.18 -17.07 -15.29
C CYS A 4 11.13 -16.47 -14.34
N ILE A 5 9.86 -16.77 -14.57
CA ILE A 5 8.78 -16.39 -13.64
C ILE A 5 8.67 -17.51 -12.62
N HIS A 6 9.18 -17.27 -11.41
CA HIS A 6 9.13 -18.24 -10.33
C HIS A 6 7.75 -18.32 -9.68
N ARG A 7 7.05 -17.15 -9.63
CA ARG A 7 5.70 -17.05 -9.04
C ARG A 7 4.95 -15.85 -9.63
N GLY A 8 3.61 -15.91 -9.62
CA GLY A 8 2.73 -14.86 -10.14
C GLY A 8 2.11 -15.15 -11.51
N SER A 9 2.49 -16.25 -12.20
CA SER A 9 1.92 -16.60 -13.52
C SER A 9 0.60 -17.38 -13.46
N HIS A 10 0.32 -18.06 -12.35
CA HIS A 10 -0.88 -18.90 -12.17
C HIS A 10 -1.66 -18.56 -10.89
N GLN A 11 -1.24 -17.54 -10.17
CA GLN A 11 -1.85 -17.09 -8.92
C GLN A 11 -1.70 -15.58 -8.78
N ILE A 12 -2.59 -14.96 -8.01
CA ILE A 12 -2.49 -13.55 -7.65
C ILE A 12 -1.54 -13.43 -6.44
N GLY A 13 -0.62 -12.49 -6.51
CA GLY A 13 0.34 -12.20 -5.46
C GLY A 13 1.53 -13.16 -5.37
N GLY A 14 2.44 -12.85 -4.47
CA GLY A 14 3.70 -13.57 -4.32
C GLY A 14 4.64 -13.41 -5.50
N SER A 15 4.54 -12.31 -6.24
CA SER A 15 5.28 -12.06 -7.49
C SER A 15 6.78 -12.24 -7.32
N CYS A 16 7.41 -12.98 -8.25
CA CYS A 16 8.87 -13.14 -8.30
C CYS A 16 9.32 -13.51 -9.71
N VAL A 17 10.08 -12.63 -10.35
CA VAL A 17 10.63 -12.81 -11.68
C VAL A 17 12.15 -12.67 -11.62
N GLU A 18 12.86 -13.66 -12.15
CA GLU A 18 14.32 -13.65 -12.29
C GLU A 18 14.70 -13.28 -13.73
N ILE A 19 15.61 -12.34 -13.87
CA ILE A 19 16.17 -11.93 -15.17
C ILE A 19 17.68 -12.16 -15.12
N GLU A 20 18.19 -12.94 -16.10
CA GLU A 20 19.60 -13.30 -16.23
C GLU A 20 20.16 -12.79 -17.56
N HIS A 21 21.39 -12.26 -17.49
CA HIS A 21 22.19 -11.91 -18.65
C HIS A 21 23.67 -12.20 -18.35
N GLU A 22 24.32 -13.04 -19.19
CA GLU A 22 25.74 -13.42 -19.09
C GLU A 22 26.17 -13.91 -17.67
N GLY A 23 25.28 -14.67 -17.01
CA GLY A 23 25.49 -15.22 -15.68
C GLY A 23 25.18 -14.26 -14.53
N ALA A 24 25.03 -12.96 -14.78
CA ALA A 24 24.52 -11.99 -13.80
C ALA A 24 23.00 -12.04 -13.70
N ARG A 25 22.45 -11.88 -12.50
CA ARG A 25 21.00 -12.00 -12.24
C ARG A 25 20.49 -10.87 -11.38
N ILE A 26 19.25 -10.47 -11.64
CA ILE A 26 18.43 -9.65 -10.75
C ILE A 26 17.09 -10.35 -10.53
N LEU A 27 16.45 -10.09 -9.39
CA LEU A 27 15.05 -10.41 -9.18
C LEU A 27 14.20 -9.15 -9.29
N VAL A 28 13.02 -9.29 -9.86
CA VAL A 28 11.95 -8.29 -9.81
C VAL A 28 10.85 -8.85 -8.92
N ASP A 29 10.64 -8.16 -7.81
CA ASP A 29 9.78 -8.53 -6.70
C ASP A 29 10.20 -9.83 -5.98
N LEU A 30 9.79 -9.95 -4.73
CA LEU A 30 9.93 -11.15 -3.90
C LEU A 30 8.76 -11.18 -2.91
N GLY A 31 7.60 -11.45 -3.45
CA GLY A 31 6.32 -11.30 -2.79
C GLY A 31 5.94 -12.44 -1.86
N LEU A 32 5.16 -12.11 -0.83
CA LEU A 32 4.49 -13.09 0.01
C LEU A 32 3.24 -13.61 -0.72
N PRO A 33 3.02 -14.95 -0.82
CA PRO A 33 1.76 -15.50 -1.31
C PRO A 33 0.56 -15.00 -0.49
N LEU A 34 -0.58 -14.73 -1.15
CA LEU A 34 -1.77 -14.18 -0.48
C LEU A 34 -2.40 -15.13 0.54
N ASP A 35 -2.24 -16.43 0.36
CA ASP A 35 -2.72 -17.47 1.25
C ASP A 35 -1.79 -17.77 2.44
N ALA A 36 -0.62 -17.12 2.50
CA ALA A 36 0.33 -17.30 3.59
C ALA A 36 -0.02 -16.45 4.82
N ASP A 37 0.05 -17.06 6.01
CA ASP A 37 -0.19 -16.34 7.29
C ASP A 37 0.98 -15.43 7.72
N GLY A 38 2.10 -15.46 6.98
CA GLY A 38 3.28 -14.63 7.24
C GLY A 38 4.52 -15.12 6.50
N ALA A 39 5.57 -14.30 6.51
CA ALA A 39 6.83 -14.63 5.85
C ALA A 39 7.58 -15.75 6.57
N ARG A 40 7.98 -16.77 5.82
CA ARG A 40 8.78 -17.91 6.29
C ARG A 40 9.78 -18.34 5.22
N PRO A 41 10.98 -18.85 5.59
CA PRO A 41 11.99 -19.25 4.62
C PRO A 41 11.57 -20.36 3.63
N ASP A 42 10.65 -21.24 4.03
CA ASP A 42 10.09 -22.30 3.18
C ASP A 42 9.20 -21.78 2.04
N LEU A 43 8.78 -20.51 2.12
CA LEU A 43 8.02 -19.82 1.06
C LEU A 43 8.92 -19.16 0.02
N LEU A 44 10.25 -19.14 0.20
CA LEU A 44 11.15 -18.59 -0.80
C LEU A 44 11.08 -19.39 -2.10
N PRO A 45 11.09 -18.72 -3.27
CA PRO A 45 11.22 -19.43 -4.53
C PRO A 45 12.61 -20.09 -4.64
N PRO A 46 12.75 -21.13 -5.50
CA PRO A 46 14.01 -21.87 -5.64
C PRO A 46 15.08 -21.09 -6.41
N VAL A 47 15.40 -19.88 -5.93
CA VAL A 47 16.43 -19.00 -6.51
C VAL A 47 17.69 -19.10 -5.70
N ALA A 48 18.78 -19.48 -6.36
CA ALA A 48 20.10 -19.54 -5.71
C ALA A 48 20.59 -18.12 -5.35
N GLY A 49 21.15 -17.99 -4.15
CA GLY A 49 21.68 -16.72 -3.66
C GLY A 49 20.78 -15.97 -2.68
N LEU A 50 19.54 -16.41 -2.46
CA LEU A 50 18.62 -15.73 -1.53
C LEU A 50 19.00 -15.90 -0.06
N THR A 51 19.37 -17.10 0.35
CA THR A 51 19.72 -17.41 1.76
C THR A 51 21.22 -17.51 1.99
N THR A 52 21.97 -17.88 0.96
CA THR A 52 23.43 -17.91 0.96
C THR A 52 23.90 -16.96 -0.13
N PRO A 53 24.68 -15.92 0.18
CA PRO A 53 25.11 -14.93 -0.79
C PRO A 53 25.75 -15.54 -2.02
N SER A 54 25.50 -14.95 -3.17
CA SER A 54 26.04 -15.34 -4.46
C SER A 54 26.37 -14.09 -5.26
N ASP A 55 27.61 -13.96 -5.71
CA ASP A 55 28.11 -12.78 -6.43
C ASP A 55 27.35 -12.48 -7.73
N ASN A 56 26.62 -13.46 -8.24
CA ASN A 56 25.86 -13.30 -9.47
C ASN A 56 24.40 -12.86 -9.25
N LEU A 57 23.87 -12.87 -8.04
CA LEU A 57 22.59 -12.23 -7.69
C LEU A 57 22.88 -10.79 -7.25
N LEU A 58 22.75 -9.86 -8.17
CA LEU A 58 23.21 -8.50 -8.00
C LEU A 58 22.27 -7.65 -7.14
N SER A 59 20.94 -7.86 -7.27
CA SER A 59 19.95 -7.08 -6.53
C SER A 59 18.56 -7.71 -6.62
N ILE A 60 17.69 -7.30 -5.69
CA ILE A 60 16.22 -7.45 -5.82
C ILE A 60 15.63 -6.08 -6.03
N VAL A 61 14.85 -5.93 -7.10
CA VAL A 61 14.18 -4.68 -7.49
C VAL A 61 12.71 -4.79 -7.11
N ILE A 62 12.25 -3.99 -6.18
CA ILE A 62 10.87 -3.98 -5.70
C ILE A 62 10.07 -2.95 -6.48
N SER A 63 9.06 -3.39 -7.21
CA SER A 63 8.20 -2.53 -8.03
C SER A 63 7.36 -1.59 -7.17
N HIS A 64 6.82 -2.07 -6.05
CA HIS A 64 6.02 -1.27 -5.13
C HIS A 64 5.88 -1.90 -3.72
N PRO A 65 5.49 -1.11 -2.69
CA PRO A 65 5.49 -1.55 -1.29
C PRO A 65 4.21 -2.29 -0.86
N HIS A 66 3.71 -3.28 -1.64
CA HIS A 66 2.69 -4.24 -1.20
C HIS A 66 3.32 -5.58 -0.82
N GLN A 67 2.76 -6.26 0.19
CA GLN A 67 3.33 -7.50 0.75
C GLN A 67 3.50 -8.61 -0.27
N ASP A 68 2.62 -8.71 -1.25
CA ASP A 68 2.70 -9.66 -2.35
C ASP A 68 3.80 -9.34 -3.39
N HIS A 69 4.58 -8.26 -3.17
CA HIS A 69 5.75 -7.86 -3.95
C HIS A 69 7.05 -7.77 -3.14
N TYR A 70 6.99 -7.52 -1.82
CA TYR A 70 8.19 -7.43 -0.97
C TYR A 70 8.19 -8.38 0.23
N GLY A 71 7.08 -9.05 0.52
CA GLY A 71 6.84 -9.66 1.84
C GLY A 71 7.79 -10.75 2.27
N LEU A 72 8.57 -11.34 1.36
CA LEU A 72 9.60 -12.34 1.70
C LEU A 72 11.00 -11.75 1.90
N LEU A 73 11.19 -10.42 1.83
CA LEU A 73 12.48 -9.78 2.07
C LEU A 73 13.04 -10.03 3.49
N THR A 74 12.19 -10.37 4.46
CA THR A 74 12.63 -10.77 5.81
C THR A 74 13.29 -12.13 5.87
N CYS A 75 13.16 -12.94 4.81
CA CYS A 75 13.65 -14.33 4.75
C CYS A 75 14.96 -14.47 3.97
N ILE A 76 15.51 -13.38 3.41
CA ILE A 76 16.72 -13.41 2.61
C ILE A 76 17.96 -12.97 3.40
N HIS A 77 19.11 -13.22 2.83
CA HIS A 77 20.39 -12.75 3.40
C HIS A 77 20.50 -11.21 3.31
N GLU A 78 20.91 -10.57 4.39
CA GLU A 78 20.94 -9.10 4.53
C GLU A 78 21.90 -8.39 3.57
N SER A 79 22.91 -9.09 3.02
CA SER A 79 23.87 -8.52 2.09
C SER A 79 23.34 -8.31 0.67
N ILE A 80 22.15 -8.83 0.34
CA ILE A 80 21.57 -8.67 -1.00
C ILE A 80 21.10 -7.22 -1.16
N PRO A 81 21.61 -6.47 -2.17
CA PRO A 81 21.18 -5.11 -2.42
C PRO A 81 19.68 -5.07 -2.81
N ILE A 82 18.94 -4.09 -2.27
CA ILE A 82 17.52 -3.87 -2.59
C ILE A 82 17.38 -2.51 -3.27
N ALA A 83 16.73 -2.51 -4.42
CA ALA A 83 16.34 -1.31 -5.14
C ALA A 83 14.82 -1.09 -5.01
N MET A 84 14.38 0.10 -4.60
CA MET A 84 12.97 0.46 -4.51
C MET A 84 12.81 1.98 -4.45
N GLY A 85 11.59 2.48 -4.66
CA GLY A 85 11.30 3.89 -4.54
C GLY A 85 11.55 4.44 -3.12
N ALA A 86 12.04 5.67 -3.03
CA ALA A 86 12.40 6.30 -1.75
C ALA A 86 11.19 6.46 -0.81
N ALA A 87 10.04 6.89 -1.35
CA ALA A 87 8.81 7.02 -0.56
C ALA A 87 8.29 5.65 -0.11
N GLY A 88 8.32 4.64 -0.99
CA GLY A 88 7.98 3.26 -0.65
C GLY A 88 8.82 2.72 0.51
N ARG A 89 10.12 2.96 0.48
CA ARG A 89 11.06 2.59 1.55
C ARG A 89 10.70 3.24 2.88
N ARG A 90 10.43 4.56 2.91
CA ARG A 90 10.02 5.27 4.12
C ARG A 90 8.68 4.76 4.67
N ILE A 91 7.69 4.54 3.79
CA ILE A 91 6.39 3.99 4.15
C ILE A 91 6.54 2.60 4.77
N LEU A 92 7.32 1.70 4.16
CA LEU A 92 7.58 0.36 4.71
C LEU A 92 8.30 0.43 6.05
N SER A 93 9.32 1.27 6.17
CA SER A 93 10.03 1.49 7.43
C SER A 93 9.09 1.93 8.56
N LYS A 94 8.15 2.81 8.25
CA LYS A 94 7.13 3.25 9.22
C LYS A 94 6.09 2.15 9.49
N ALA A 95 5.58 1.50 8.46
CA ALA A 95 4.57 0.45 8.62
C ALA A 95 5.04 -0.66 9.55
N THR A 96 6.27 -1.12 9.38
CA THR A 96 6.83 -2.21 10.19
C THR A 96 7.11 -1.83 11.64
N SER A 97 7.34 -0.54 11.96
CA SER A 97 7.44 -0.12 13.37
C SER A 97 6.14 -0.33 14.16
N PHE A 98 5.01 -0.52 13.48
CA PHE A 98 3.70 -0.84 14.05
C PHE A 98 3.37 -2.34 14.00
N MET A 99 4.23 -3.17 13.44
CA MET A 99 4.01 -4.60 13.28
C MET A 99 5.01 -5.40 14.12
N PRO A 100 4.66 -6.61 14.59
CA PRO A 100 5.64 -7.51 15.19
C PRO A 100 6.65 -7.97 14.13
N GLY A 101 7.92 -8.01 14.51
CA GLY A 101 9.01 -8.48 13.63
C GLY A 101 10.04 -7.40 13.35
N SER A 102 11.12 -7.79 12.68
CA SER A 102 12.17 -6.89 12.20
C SER A 102 11.97 -6.57 10.72
N LEU A 103 12.29 -5.36 10.33
CA LEU A 103 12.43 -5.01 8.91
C LEU A 103 13.66 -5.67 8.32
N PRO A 104 13.58 -6.14 7.07
CA PRO A 104 14.78 -6.42 6.31
C PRO A 104 15.55 -5.12 6.07
N ASN A 105 16.82 -5.24 5.77
CA ASN A 105 17.53 -4.13 5.17
C ASN A 105 16.89 -3.80 3.82
N LEU A 106 16.24 -2.64 3.73
CA LEU A 106 15.58 -2.19 2.51
C LEU A 106 16.56 -1.56 1.49
N GLY A 107 17.86 -1.62 1.79
CA GLY A 107 18.91 -1.11 0.91
C GLY A 107 18.87 0.41 0.72
N THR A 108 19.69 0.88 -0.22
CA THR A 108 19.85 2.31 -0.54
C THR A 108 19.74 2.63 -2.03
N LEU A 109 19.56 1.60 -2.90
CA LEU A 109 19.36 1.82 -4.31
C LEU A 109 17.95 2.38 -4.55
N GLU A 110 17.84 3.49 -5.28
CA GLU A 110 16.59 4.21 -5.44
C GLU A 110 16.04 4.12 -6.86
N LEU A 111 14.75 3.77 -6.95
CA LEU A 111 13.97 3.93 -8.17
C LEU A 111 13.39 5.34 -8.19
N GLU A 112 13.60 6.06 -9.30
CA GLU A 112 13.08 7.40 -9.54
C GLU A 112 12.46 7.45 -10.94
N ASP A 113 11.28 8.08 -11.08
CA ASP A 113 10.54 8.12 -12.35
C ASP A 113 11.43 8.57 -13.50
N ARG A 114 11.56 7.72 -14.52
CA ARG A 114 12.32 7.95 -15.77
C ARG A 114 13.83 8.22 -15.58
N ARG A 115 14.39 7.90 -14.42
CA ARG A 115 15.83 7.98 -14.17
C ARG A 115 16.43 6.57 -14.19
N GLN A 116 17.39 6.34 -15.08
CA GLN A 116 18.06 5.06 -15.20
C GLN A 116 18.90 4.75 -13.95
N LEU A 117 18.77 3.53 -13.47
CA LEU A 117 19.61 2.91 -12.42
C LEU A 117 20.41 1.76 -13.06
N ASP A 118 21.72 1.78 -12.90
CA ASP A 118 22.60 0.72 -13.39
C ASP A 118 22.89 -0.29 -12.27
N ILE A 119 22.63 -1.58 -12.55
CA ILE A 119 22.91 -2.71 -11.64
C ILE A 119 23.73 -3.74 -12.42
N GLY A 120 25.04 -3.68 -12.33
CA GLY A 120 25.95 -4.52 -13.13
C GLY A 120 25.73 -4.30 -14.63
N ALA A 121 25.35 -5.36 -15.35
CA ALA A 121 25.04 -5.28 -16.78
C ALA A 121 23.60 -4.82 -17.08
N PHE A 122 22.77 -4.64 -16.08
CA PHE A 122 21.38 -4.24 -16.26
C PHE A 122 21.22 -2.72 -16.13
N GLN A 123 20.48 -2.12 -17.08
CA GLN A 123 20.01 -0.75 -17.03
C GLN A 123 18.52 -0.78 -16.75
N ILE A 124 18.09 -0.16 -15.65
CA ILE A 124 16.69 -0.20 -15.20
C ILE A 124 16.14 1.22 -15.23
N THR A 125 15.12 1.46 -16.06
CA THR A 125 14.41 2.74 -16.10
C THR A 125 13.02 2.55 -15.49
N PRO A 126 12.76 3.10 -14.29
CA PRO A 126 11.43 3.05 -13.67
C PRO A 126 10.47 4.03 -14.33
N TYR A 127 9.19 3.67 -14.38
CA TYR A 127 8.08 4.52 -14.81
C TYR A 127 7.04 4.53 -13.71
N LEU A 128 6.84 5.67 -13.07
CA LEU A 128 5.82 5.80 -12.04
C LEU A 128 4.44 5.53 -12.64
N VAL A 129 3.64 4.68 -11.97
CA VAL A 129 2.32 4.26 -12.44
C VAL A 129 1.22 4.61 -11.44
N ASP A 130 -0.03 4.63 -11.92
CA ASP A 130 -1.19 4.70 -11.03
C ASP A 130 -1.41 3.33 -10.39
N HIS A 131 -1.35 3.30 -9.08
CA HIS A 131 -1.63 2.13 -8.24
C HIS A 131 -2.07 2.59 -6.85
N SER A 132 -2.67 1.69 -6.05
CA SER A 132 -3.06 1.99 -4.66
C SER A 132 -1.86 2.24 -3.74
N ALA A 133 -0.72 1.60 -4.01
CA ALA A 133 0.55 1.96 -3.39
C ALA A 133 1.03 3.33 -3.90
N TYR A 134 1.57 4.14 -2.99
CA TYR A 134 1.96 5.51 -3.31
C TYR A 134 3.13 5.58 -4.31
N ASP A 135 4.10 4.72 -4.18
CA ASP A 135 5.39 4.72 -4.89
C ASP A 135 5.50 3.41 -5.69
N ALA A 136 4.74 3.31 -6.81
CA ALA A 136 4.64 2.12 -7.64
C ALA A 136 5.21 2.37 -9.03
N TYR A 137 6.01 1.41 -9.53
CA TYR A 137 6.74 1.54 -10.78
C TYR A 137 6.52 0.34 -11.72
N ALA A 138 6.32 0.65 -13.01
CA ALA A 138 6.69 -0.25 -14.07
C ALA A 138 8.20 -0.11 -14.37
N LEU A 139 8.83 -1.14 -14.88
CA LEU A 139 10.28 -1.20 -15.08
C LEU A 139 10.63 -1.55 -16.52
N LEU A 140 11.40 -0.70 -17.18
CA LEU A 140 12.11 -1.07 -18.41
C LEU A 140 13.49 -1.59 -17.99
N ILE A 141 13.80 -2.84 -18.34
CA ILE A 141 15.03 -3.54 -17.97
C ILE A 141 15.77 -3.90 -19.26
N GLU A 142 16.98 -3.38 -19.39
CA GLU A 142 17.80 -3.52 -20.58
C GLU A 142 19.13 -4.19 -20.25
N ALA A 143 19.53 -5.16 -21.03
CA ALA A 143 20.86 -5.79 -20.98
C ALA A 143 21.21 -6.49 -22.29
N GLY A 144 22.45 -6.34 -22.78
CA GLY A 144 22.93 -6.99 -23.99
C GLY A 144 22.10 -6.71 -25.25
N GLY A 145 21.52 -5.52 -25.35
CA GLY A 145 20.69 -5.13 -26.49
C GLY A 145 19.25 -5.65 -26.43
N HIS A 146 18.86 -6.38 -25.38
CA HIS A 146 17.49 -6.86 -25.17
C HIS A 146 16.73 -5.95 -24.19
N ARG A 147 15.43 -5.80 -24.39
CA ARG A 147 14.55 -4.90 -23.64
C ARG A 147 13.32 -5.62 -23.11
N VAL A 148 13.17 -5.64 -21.80
CA VAL A 148 12.02 -6.23 -21.10
C VAL A 148 11.24 -5.10 -20.41
N PHE A 149 9.94 -5.05 -20.63
CA PHE A 149 9.07 -4.16 -19.86
C PHE A 149 8.21 -4.97 -18.90
N TYR A 150 8.37 -4.71 -17.61
CA TYR A 150 7.59 -5.29 -16.52
C TYR A 150 6.64 -4.24 -15.97
N SER A 151 5.33 -4.49 -16.01
CA SER A 151 4.34 -3.48 -15.62
C SER A 151 4.31 -3.19 -14.13
N GLY A 152 4.77 -4.11 -13.26
CA GLY A 152 4.32 -4.12 -11.89
C GLY A 152 2.78 -4.18 -11.84
N ASP A 153 2.20 -3.79 -10.72
CA ASP A 153 0.76 -3.58 -10.61
C ASP A 153 0.41 -2.15 -10.99
N PHE A 154 -0.61 -1.98 -11.82
CA PHE A 154 -1.05 -0.67 -12.27
C PHE A 154 -2.57 -0.61 -12.45
N ARG A 155 -3.10 0.60 -12.52
CA ARG A 155 -4.51 0.90 -12.80
C ARG A 155 -4.62 2.21 -13.57
N ALA A 156 -5.84 2.57 -14.01
CA ALA A 156 -6.12 3.82 -14.72
C ALA A 156 -7.31 4.60 -14.11
N HIS A 157 -7.71 4.25 -12.90
CA HIS A 157 -8.89 4.82 -12.23
C HIS A 157 -8.59 5.46 -10.86
N GLY A 158 -7.31 5.53 -10.50
CA GLY A 158 -6.83 6.20 -9.29
C GLY A 158 -6.66 7.71 -9.47
N ARG A 159 -6.10 8.35 -8.45
CA ARG A 159 -5.80 9.80 -8.50
C ARG A 159 -4.59 10.13 -9.35
N LYS A 160 -3.81 9.12 -9.69
CA LYS A 160 -2.63 9.21 -10.55
C LYS A 160 -2.91 8.70 -11.98
N ALA A 161 -4.17 8.56 -12.40
CA ALA A 161 -4.56 8.03 -13.72
C ALA A 161 -3.87 8.73 -14.90
N ALA A 162 -3.54 10.02 -14.78
CA ALA A 162 -2.76 10.74 -15.78
C ALA A 162 -1.37 10.12 -16.06
N LEU A 163 -0.81 9.34 -15.14
CA LEU A 163 0.45 8.60 -15.37
C LEU A 163 0.26 7.47 -16.37
N PHE A 164 -0.87 6.76 -16.30
CA PHE A 164 -1.25 5.74 -17.28
C PHE A 164 -1.40 6.36 -18.67
N GLU A 165 -2.15 7.46 -18.79
CA GLU A 165 -2.30 8.19 -20.06
C GLU A 165 -0.95 8.62 -20.63
N LYS A 166 -0.04 9.14 -19.79
CA LYS A 166 1.31 9.52 -20.18
C LYS A 166 2.14 8.32 -20.67
N LEU A 167 2.02 7.16 -20.01
CA LEU A 167 2.72 5.94 -20.42
C LEU A 167 2.23 5.45 -21.79
N ILE A 168 0.91 5.44 -22.02
CA ILE A 168 0.32 5.03 -23.31
C ILE A 168 0.67 6.02 -24.44
N ALA A 169 0.70 7.33 -24.14
CA ALA A 169 1.04 8.35 -25.13
C ALA A 169 2.53 8.30 -25.55
N THR A 170 3.42 7.91 -24.64
CA THR A 170 4.87 7.82 -24.91
C THR A 170 5.47 6.55 -24.31
N PRO A 171 5.08 5.36 -24.85
CA PRO A 171 5.56 4.09 -24.32
C PRO A 171 7.05 3.87 -24.65
N PRO A 172 7.76 3.05 -23.88
CA PRO A 172 9.05 2.55 -24.28
C PRO A 172 8.92 1.82 -25.63
N ILE A 173 9.88 2.06 -26.53
CA ILE A 173 9.89 1.46 -27.88
C ILE A 173 10.82 0.26 -27.94
N ALA A 174 10.69 -0.56 -29.00
CA ALA A 174 11.56 -1.71 -29.27
C ALA A 174 11.64 -2.70 -28.09
N ILE A 175 10.49 -3.04 -27.50
CA ILE A 175 10.38 -4.00 -26.40
C ILE A 175 10.39 -5.41 -26.99
N ASP A 176 11.31 -6.27 -26.55
CA ASP A 176 11.40 -7.68 -26.93
C ASP A 176 10.44 -8.55 -26.12
N CYS A 177 10.22 -8.21 -24.83
CA CYS A 177 9.32 -8.93 -23.94
C CYS A 177 8.49 -7.95 -23.10
N LEU A 178 7.17 -8.13 -23.15
CA LEU A 178 6.21 -7.39 -22.35
C LEU A 178 5.60 -8.33 -21.30
N MET A 179 5.83 -8.02 -20.01
CA MET A 179 5.21 -8.72 -18.89
C MET A 179 4.18 -7.80 -18.24
N LEU A 180 2.89 -8.17 -18.35
CA LEU A 180 1.77 -7.40 -17.81
C LEU A 180 1.11 -8.16 -16.67
N GLU A 181 0.68 -7.43 -15.64
CA GLU A 181 -0.26 -7.96 -14.66
C GLU A 181 -1.61 -8.26 -15.32
N GLY A 182 -2.35 -9.20 -14.74
CA GLY A 182 -3.67 -9.61 -15.24
C GLY A 182 -4.72 -9.78 -14.16
N THR A 183 -4.52 -9.22 -12.97
CA THR A 183 -5.39 -9.43 -11.80
C THR A 183 -6.84 -8.97 -12.00
N SER A 184 -7.06 -8.05 -12.93
CA SER A 184 -8.37 -7.47 -13.21
C SER A 184 -9.08 -8.04 -14.43
N LEU A 185 -8.44 -8.90 -15.23
CA LEU A 185 -8.96 -9.37 -16.53
C LEU A 185 -10.31 -10.08 -16.47
N ALA A 186 -10.67 -10.71 -15.35
CA ALA A 186 -11.93 -11.45 -15.19
C ALA A 186 -12.89 -10.80 -14.19
N ARG A 187 -12.65 -9.55 -13.77
CA ARG A 187 -13.42 -8.90 -12.71
C ARG A 187 -14.57 -8.04 -13.20
N LEU A 188 -14.56 -7.67 -14.48
CA LEU A 188 -15.56 -6.82 -15.09
C LEU A 188 -16.29 -7.55 -16.22
N GLY A 189 -17.59 -7.34 -16.34
CA GLY A 189 -18.36 -7.69 -17.53
C GLY A 189 -18.04 -6.75 -18.71
N GLU A 190 -18.58 -7.07 -19.91
CA GLU A 190 -18.26 -6.34 -21.13
C GLU A 190 -18.59 -4.83 -21.08
N ASP A 191 -19.62 -4.44 -20.31
CA ASP A 191 -20.08 -3.04 -20.15
C ASP A 191 -19.75 -2.43 -18.79
N GLU A 192 -18.93 -3.11 -17.98
CA GLU A 192 -18.57 -2.64 -16.65
C GLU A 192 -17.19 -1.94 -16.67
N TYR A 193 -17.01 -0.99 -15.76
CA TYR A 193 -15.76 -0.30 -15.54
C TYR A 193 -15.45 -0.14 -14.04
N PHE A 194 -14.20 0.04 -13.72
CA PHE A 194 -13.80 0.33 -12.34
C PHE A 194 -14.16 1.78 -11.99
N ILE A 195 -14.88 1.96 -10.88
CA ILE A 195 -15.23 3.28 -10.35
C ILE A 195 -13.93 4.05 -10.05
N THR A 196 -13.86 5.27 -10.56
CA THR A 196 -12.73 6.17 -10.32
C THR A 196 -12.71 6.67 -8.87
N GLU A 197 -11.55 7.08 -8.38
CA GLU A 197 -11.45 7.74 -7.07
C GLU A 197 -12.27 9.06 -7.01
N SER A 198 -12.55 9.69 -8.14
CA SER A 198 -13.39 10.89 -8.20
C SER A 198 -14.89 10.58 -8.06
N GLU A 199 -15.37 9.53 -8.69
CA GLU A 199 -16.74 9.04 -8.54
C GLU A 199 -16.97 8.52 -7.12
N LEU A 200 -15.99 7.78 -6.57
CA LEU A 200 -16.05 7.30 -5.20
C LEU A 200 -16.05 8.45 -4.19
N GLU A 201 -15.30 9.54 -4.44
CA GLU A 201 -15.33 10.75 -3.63
C GLU A 201 -16.77 11.31 -3.55
N GLN A 202 -17.51 11.35 -4.68
CA GLN A 202 -18.89 11.80 -4.67
C GLN A 202 -19.80 10.85 -3.88
N GLN A 203 -19.64 9.54 -4.02
CA GLN A 203 -20.39 8.56 -3.23
C GLN A 203 -20.14 8.72 -1.72
N PHE A 204 -18.90 8.96 -1.32
CA PHE A 204 -18.57 9.28 0.08
C PHE A 204 -19.20 10.58 0.54
N VAL A 205 -19.22 11.65 -0.27
CA VAL A 205 -19.87 12.93 0.08
C VAL A 205 -21.35 12.70 0.37
N ASP A 206 -22.04 11.94 -0.47
CA ASP A 206 -23.48 11.66 -0.32
C ASP A 206 -23.73 10.81 0.94
N ALA A 207 -22.92 9.79 1.17
CA ALA A 207 -23.01 8.98 2.37
C ALA A 207 -22.72 9.80 3.65
N PHE A 208 -21.68 10.62 3.67
CA PHE A 208 -21.33 11.44 4.83
C PHE A 208 -22.35 12.53 5.13
N LYS A 209 -23.07 13.05 4.14
CA LYS A 209 -24.19 13.97 4.36
C LYS A 209 -25.43 13.27 4.90
N ARG A 210 -25.67 12.02 4.49
CA ARG A 210 -26.83 11.21 4.92
C ARG A 210 -26.70 10.74 6.37
N ILE A 211 -25.50 10.31 6.78
CA ILE A 211 -25.24 9.73 8.10
C ILE A 211 -25.27 10.84 9.15
N SER A 212 -26.18 10.71 10.14
CA SER A 212 -26.35 11.72 11.20
C SER A 212 -25.26 11.64 12.28
N GLY A 213 -24.71 10.44 12.54
CA GLY A 213 -23.64 10.20 13.49
C GLY A 213 -22.24 10.21 12.86
N LEU A 214 -21.39 9.28 13.27
CA LEU A 214 -20.02 9.11 12.80
C LEU A 214 -19.94 8.11 11.65
N PRO A 215 -19.65 8.54 10.39
CA PRO A 215 -19.23 7.62 9.35
C PRO A 215 -17.88 6.97 9.71
N MET A 216 -17.82 5.65 9.79
CA MET A 216 -16.62 4.86 10.06
C MET A 216 -16.19 4.15 8.79
N VAL A 217 -15.15 4.63 8.13
CA VAL A 217 -14.68 4.07 6.86
C VAL A 217 -13.57 3.06 7.11
N PHE A 218 -13.79 1.81 6.69
CA PHE A 218 -12.77 0.77 6.69
C PHE A 218 -12.01 0.83 5.38
N ALA A 219 -10.76 1.32 5.43
CA ALA A 219 -9.86 1.39 4.29
C ALA A 219 -8.41 1.16 4.74
N SER A 220 -7.55 0.75 3.81
CA SER A 220 -6.11 0.61 4.08
C SER A 220 -5.47 1.97 4.36
N GLY A 221 -4.74 2.10 5.47
CA GLY A 221 -3.95 3.29 5.79
C GLY A 221 -2.74 3.50 4.87
N GLN A 222 -2.44 2.55 3.99
CA GLN A 222 -1.38 2.68 2.96
C GLN A 222 -1.94 3.02 1.57
N ASN A 223 -3.26 2.95 1.37
CA ASN A 223 -3.88 3.40 0.13
C ASN A 223 -4.04 4.93 0.16
N ILE A 224 -2.98 5.63 -0.22
CA ILE A 224 -2.90 7.11 -0.13
C ILE A 224 -3.99 7.76 -0.98
N ASP A 225 -4.28 7.24 -2.18
CA ASP A 225 -5.35 7.77 -3.04
C ASP A 225 -6.72 7.72 -2.32
N ARG A 226 -7.02 6.60 -1.64
CA ARG A 226 -8.25 6.43 -0.87
C ARG A 226 -8.30 7.36 0.34
N LEU A 227 -7.17 7.59 1.02
CA LEU A 227 -7.09 8.55 2.12
C LEU A 227 -7.37 9.97 1.65
N VAL A 228 -6.83 10.38 0.50
CA VAL A 228 -7.13 11.67 -0.14
C VAL A 228 -8.61 11.76 -0.49
N THR A 229 -9.19 10.70 -1.04
CA THR A 229 -10.61 10.62 -1.42
C THR A 229 -11.52 10.82 -0.21
N ILE A 230 -11.26 10.07 0.89
CA ILE A 230 -12.03 10.19 2.14
C ILE A 230 -11.87 11.59 2.75
N TYR A 231 -10.66 12.13 2.79
CA TYR A 231 -10.40 13.48 3.31
C TYR A 231 -11.17 14.56 2.53
N ARG A 232 -11.09 14.54 1.21
CA ARG A 232 -11.81 15.51 0.36
C ARG A 232 -13.32 15.38 0.51
N ALA A 233 -13.83 14.16 0.59
CA ALA A 233 -15.25 13.92 0.83
C ALA A 233 -15.70 14.42 2.21
N ALA A 234 -14.89 14.23 3.25
CA ALA A 234 -15.15 14.76 4.59
C ALA A 234 -15.27 16.29 4.55
N LEU A 235 -14.33 16.99 3.94
CA LEU A 235 -14.38 18.45 3.80
C LEU A 235 -15.62 18.93 3.02
N LYS A 236 -15.93 18.29 1.88
CA LYS A 236 -17.10 18.63 1.05
C LYS A 236 -18.45 18.37 1.78
N SER A 237 -18.45 17.50 2.77
CA SER A 237 -19.61 17.24 3.63
C SER A 237 -19.65 18.10 4.91
N GLY A 238 -18.69 19.02 5.09
CA GLY A 238 -18.57 19.88 6.27
C GLY A 238 -18.05 19.15 7.51
N ARG A 239 -17.32 18.05 7.33
CA ARG A 239 -16.77 17.21 8.42
C ARG A 239 -15.25 17.26 8.44
N CYS A 240 -14.65 17.05 9.63
CA CYS A 240 -13.22 16.77 9.76
C CYS A 240 -12.94 15.27 9.58
N LEU A 241 -11.67 14.91 9.36
CA LEU A 241 -11.22 13.52 9.28
C LEU A 241 -10.49 13.11 10.57
N ILE A 242 -10.86 11.96 11.12
CA ILE A 242 -10.14 11.33 12.23
C ILE A 242 -9.38 10.11 11.71
N ILE A 243 -8.09 10.04 11.93
CA ILE A 243 -7.21 8.92 11.56
C ILE A 243 -6.47 8.40 12.79
N ASP A 244 -5.96 7.18 12.72
CA ASP A 244 -5.07 6.65 13.76
C ASP A 244 -3.62 7.11 13.58
N LEU A 245 -2.80 6.94 14.61
CA LEU A 245 -1.38 7.33 14.58
C LEU A 245 -0.62 6.62 13.45
N TYR A 246 -0.89 5.34 13.23
CA TYR A 246 -0.28 4.59 12.12
C TYR A 246 -0.53 5.28 10.78
N THR A 247 -1.78 5.58 10.46
CA THR A 247 -2.14 6.25 9.19
C THR A 247 -1.47 7.62 9.08
N SER A 248 -1.42 8.36 10.18
CA SER A 248 -0.76 9.67 10.22
C SER A 248 0.75 9.56 9.96
N GLU A 249 1.42 8.57 10.54
CA GLU A 249 2.85 8.31 10.29
C GLU A 249 3.12 7.80 8.85
N ILE A 250 2.20 7.02 8.26
CA ILE A 250 2.28 6.61 6.84
C ILE A 250 2.17 7.84 5.92
N LEU A 251 1.23 8.74 6.17
CA LEU A 251 1.08 9.98 5.41
C LEU A 251 2.33 10.87 5.53
N ALA A 252 2.88 11.02 6.74
CA ALA A 252 4.11 11.75 6.97
C ALA A 252 5.32 11.13 6.24
N ALA A 253 5.38 9.79 6.14
CA ALA A 253 6.46 9.09 5.45
C ALA A 253 6.47 9.30 3.92
N THR A 254 5.39 9.83 3.33
CA THR A 254 5.38 10.25 1.92
C THR A 254 6.29 11.44 1.67
N GLU A 255 6.56 12.25 2.71
CA GLU A 255 7.28 13.54 2.62
C GLU A 255 6.68 14.48 1.56
N ASN A 256 5.36 14.46 1.42
CA ASN A 256 4.63 15.28 0.45
C ASN A 256 3.56 16.12 1.17
N ASP A 257 3.85 17.39 1.36
CA ASP A 257 2.95 18.35 2.04
C ASP A 257 1.68 18.70 1.26
N HIS A 258 1.55 18.24 0.01
CA HIS A 258 0.31 18.36 -0.76
C HIS A 258 -0.70 17.24 -0.45
N LEU A 259 -0.28 16.23 0.30
CA LEU A 259 -1.16 15.16 0.80
C LEU A 259 -1.66 15.50 2.21
N PRO A 260 -2.81 14.93 2.63
CA PRO A 260 -3.33 15.12 3.98
C PRO A 260 -2.27 14.77 5.04
N GLN A 261 -2.06 15.67 6.00
CA GLN A 261 -1.07 15.49 7.06
C GLN A 261 -1.73 15.57 8.44
N GLY A 262 -1.23 14.78 9.40
CA GLY A 262 -1.79 14.71 10.74
C GLY A 262 -1.78 16.02 11.54
N TYR A 263 -1.06 17.04 11.07
CA TYR A 263 -1.01 18.40 11.65
C TYR A 263 -1.99 19.39 11.01
N TRP A 264 -2.71 19.00 9.95
CA TRP A 264 -3.69 19.89 9.31
C TRP A 264 -4.91 20.13 10.22
N ASP A 265 -5.44 21.33 10.25
CA ASP A 265 -6.54 21.73 11.15
C ASP A 265 -7.79 20.86 11.05
N ASN A 266 -8.08 20.32 9.85
CA ASN A 266 -9.23 19.46 9.59
C ASN A 266 -8.94 17.97 9.74
N ILE A 267 -7.77 17.61 10.27
CA ILE A 267 -7.39 16.22 10.55
C ILE A 267 -7.09 16.10 12.05
N HIS A 268 -7.67 15.08 12.66
CA HIS A 268 -7.40 14.74 14.05
C HIS A 268 -6.80 13.34 14.13
N VAL A 269 -5.84 13.16 15.03
CA VAL A 269 -5.16 11.87 15.21
C VAL A 269 -5.58 11.27 16.53
N ILE A 270 -6.12 10.04 16.48
CA ILE A 270 -6.41 9.25 17.68
C ILE A 270 -5.35 8.16 17.85
N ILE A 271 -5.03 7.86 19.11
CA ILE A 271 -4.06 6.84 19.48
C ILE A 271 -4.79 5.64 20.06
N PRO A 272 -4.99 4.56 19.30
CA PRO A 272 -5.52 3.29 19.82
C PRO A 272 -4.56 2.67 20.85
N TYR A 273 -5.07 1.88 21.79
CA TYR A 273 -4.22 1.19 22.79
C TYR A 273 -3.15 0.32 22.14
N SER A 274 -3.48 -0.31 21.01
CA SER A 274 -2.53 -1.11 20.23
C SER A 274 -1.33 -0.32 19.68
N GLN A 275 -1.41 1.01 19.65
CA GLN A 275 -0.38 1.90 19.13
C GLN A 275 0.29 2.75 20.25
N SER A 276 0.01 2.45 21.52
CA SER A 276 0.53 3.23 22.67
C SER A 276 2.05 3.18 22.77
N LYS A 277 2.66 2.04 22.43
CA LYS A 277 4.12 1.90 22.42
C LYS A 277 4.73 2.86 21.39
N GLN A 278 4.27 2.82 20.15
CA GLN A 278 4.75 3.68 19.06
C GLN A 278 4.53 5.16 19.40
N ALA A 279 3.40 5.50 20.02
CA ALA A 279 3.14 6.86 20.47
C ALA A 279 4.18 7.35 21.49
N SER A 280 4.61 6.49 22.42
CA SER A 280 5.65 6.84 23.41
C SER A 280 7.03 6.99 22.80
N GLU A 281 7.29 6.34 21.66
CA GLU A 281 8.55 6.37 20.91
C GLU A 281 8.58 7.49 19.84
N THR A 282 7.43 8.13 19.56
CA THR A 282 7.33 9.18 18.54
C THR A 282 7.77 10.52 19.11
N GLU A 283 8.90 11.02 18.64
CA GLU A 283 9.39 12.36 19.02
C GLU A 283 8.43 13.46 18.58
N ASN A 284 8.24 14.44 19.47
CA ASN A 284 7.39 15.61 19.19
C ASN A 284 5.97 15.26 18.74
N LEU A 285 5.40 14.15 19.20
CA LEU A 285 4.09 13.63 18.81
C LEU A 285 3.02 14.71 18.65
N TYR A 286 2.81 15.52 19.69
CA TYR A 286 1.79 16.58 19.70
C TYR A 286 2.12 17.84 18.87
N LYS A 287 3.35 17.95 18.37
CA LYS A 287 3.72 19.00 17.39
C LYS A 287 3.55 18.53 15.96
N ARG A 288 3.73 17.23 15.75
CA ARG A 288 3.64 16.61 14.41
C ARG A 288 2.23 16.17 14.06
N HIS A 289 1.36 16.00 15.06
CA HIS A 289 0.01 15.46 14.90
C HIS A 289 -0.98 16.22 15.77
N ASN A 290 -2.14 16.50 15.22
CA ASN A 290 -3.27 17.09 15.94
C ASN A 290 -3.99 15.99 16.75
N CYS A 291 -3.37 15.56 17.83
CA CYS A 291 -3.84 14.43 18.64
C CYS A 291 -5.06 14.79 19.49
N ILE A 292 -6.04 13.89 19.48
CA ILE A 292 -7.24 13.95 20.33
C ILE A 292 -7.36 12.70 21.20
N ASN A 293 -8.06 12.83 22.33
CA ASN A 293 -8.44 11.70 23.15
C ASN A 293 -9.84 11.17 22.79
N TRP A 294 -10.20 10.01 23.34
CA TRP A 294 -11.47 9.35 23.07
C TRP A 294 -12.69 10.18 23.49
N LYS A 295 -12.58 10.99 24.55
CA LYS A 295 -13.65 11.91 24.94
C LYS A 295 -13.89 12.96 23.85
N LYS A 296 -12.83 13.54 23.30
CA LYS A 296 -12.91 14.52 22.22
C LYS A 296 -13.47 13.92 20.94
N LEU A 297 -13.19 12.63 20.66
CA LEU A 297 -13.78 11.91 19.54
C LEU A 297 -15.32 11.94 19.63
N HIS A 298 -15.91 11.64 20.79
CA HIS A 298 -17.38 11.67 20.96
C HIS A 298 -17.97 13.06 20.73
N GLU A 299 -17.30 14.12 21.15
CA GLU A 299 -17.71 15.48 20.90
C GLU A 299 -17.69 15.83 19.38
N LEU A 300 -16.72 15.27 18.65
CA LEU A 300 -16.54 15.49 17.22
C LEU A 300 -17.39 14.56 16.35
N ALA A 301 -17.85 13.42 16.88
CA ALA A 301 -18.52 12.37 16.11
C ALA A 301 -19.61 12.87 15.12
N PRO A 302 -20.50 13.81 15.48
CA PRO A 302 -21.50 14.33 14.54
C PRO A 302 -20.91 15.19 13.40
N LYS A 303 -19.66 15.65 13.56
CA LYS A 303 -18.95 16.55 12.62
C LYS A 303 -17.67 15.95 12.06
N ALA A 304 -17.49 14.65 12.20
CA ALA A 304 -16.30 13.94 11.76
C ALA A 304 -16.62 12.76 10.85
N VAL A 305 -15.63 12.30 10.15
CA VAL A 305 -15.51 10.98 9.49
C VAL A 305 -14.31 10.30 10.12
N MET A 306 -14.38 9.01 10.42
CA MET A 306 -13.28 8.28 11.01
C MET A 306 -12.78 7.19 10.08
N LEU A 307 -11.48 7.17 9.79
CA LEU A 307 -10.84 5.99 9.23
C LEU A 307 -10.73 4.94 10.33
N CYS A 308 -11.29 3.78 10.11
CA CYS A 308 -11.44 2.74 11.13
C CYS A 308 -10.69 1.46 10.75
N ARG A 309 -10.24 0.73 11.77
CA ARG A 309 -9.67 -0.62 11.66
C ARG A 309 -10.39 -1.55 12.60
N ALA A 310 -10.45 -2.83 12.26
CA ALA A 310 -11.06 -3.84 13.10
C ALA A 310 -10.47 -3.86 14.53
N SER A 311 -9.16 -3.64 14.68
CA SER A 311 -8.50 -3.56 16.01
C SER A 311 -8.98 -2.41 16.90
N MET A 312 -9.66 -1.39 16.34
CA MET A 312 -10.18 -0.23 17.08
C MET A 312 -11.61 -0.44 17.57
N LEU A 313 -12.36 -1.38 16.99
CA LEU A 313 -13.80 -1.56 17.26
C LEU A 313 -14.10 -1.82 18.73
N LYS A 314 -13.33 -2.70 19.37
CA LYS A 314 -13.50 -2.99 20.81
C LYS A 314 -13.32 -1.75 21.70
N GLN A 315 -12.37 -0.91 21.35
CA GLN A 315 -12.10 0.34 22.10
C GLN A 315 -13.16 1.40 21.80
N LEU A 316 -13.63 1.50 20.55
CA LEU A 316 -14.76 2.34 20.17
C LEU A 316 -16.03 1.96 20.92
N ALA A 317 -16.39 0.68 20.94
CA ALA A 317 -17.55 0.15 21.65
C ALA A 317 -17.49 0.46 23.16
N GLY A 318 -16.31 0.35 23.78
CA GLY A 318 -16.10 0.64 25.20
C GLY A 318 -16.00 2.13 25.56
N SER A 319 -15.87 3.03 24.57
CA SER A 319 -15.58 4.45 24.82
C SER A 319 -16.81 5.32 25.01
N GLY A 320 -18.03 4.85 24.67
CA GLY A 320 -19.29 5.58 24.82
C GLY A 320 -20.28 5.37 23.69
N ASN A 321 -21.38 6.10 23.70
CA ASN A 321 -22.44 5.96 22.71
C ASN A 321 -22.08 6.67 21.40
N LEU A 322 -22.06 5.93 20.31
CA LEU A 322 -21.89 6.41 18.92
C LEU A 322 -23.23 6.33 18.16
N ALA A 323 -24.31 6.84 18.74
CA ALA A 323 -25.64 6.82 18.15
C ALA A 323 -25.62 7.38 16.71
N GLY A 324 -26.24 6.65 15.78
CA GLY A 324 -26.27 7.02 14.36
C GLY A 324 -24.96 6.85 13.61
N ALA A 325 -23.95 6.21 14.20
CA ALA A 325 -22.74 5.84 13.47
C ALA A 325 -23.05 4.72 12.45
N GLU A 326 -22.39 4.78 11.31
CA GLU A 326 -22.52 3.76 10.26
C GLU A 326 -21.13 3.35 9.75
N VAL A 327 -20.98 2.05 9.46
CA VAL A 327 -19.76 1.49 8.87
C VAL A 327 -19.86 1.51 7.35
N ILE A 328 -18.80 2.00 6.72
CA ILE A 328 -18.62 1.97 5.26
C ILE A 328 -17.37 1.13 4.97
N TYR A 329 -17.55 -0.01 4.29
CA TYR A 329 -16.44 -0.86 3.88
C TYR A 329 -15.91 -0.42 2.52
N SER A 330 -14.62 -0.16 2.43
CA SER A 330 -13.94 0.37 1.24
C SER A 330 -12.57 -0.27 1.02
N MET A 331 -12.57 -1.61 1.06
CA MET A 331 -11.41 -2.48 0.73
C MET A 331 -11.86 -3.57 -0.23
N TRP A 332 -10.95 -4.42 -0.62
CA TRP A 332 -11.27 -5.57 -1.46
C TRP A 332 -12.20 -6.56 -0.74
N ASP A 333 -13.30 -6.95 -1.40
CA ASP A 333 -14.33 -7.85 -0.82
C ASP A 333 -13.80 -9.25 -0.45
N GLY A 334 -12.66 -9.65 -1.03
CA GLY A 334 -12.01 -10.90 -0.66
C GLY A 334 -11.67 -10.99 0.83
N TYR A 335 -11.31 -9.89 1.48
CA TYR A 335 -11.03 -9.86 2.92
C TYR A 335 -12.28 -10.10 3.80
N LEU A 336 -13.48 -9.87 3.28
CA LEU A 336 -14.73 -10.22 3.98
C LEU A 336 -15.03 -11.72 3.90
N LYS A 337 -14.64 -12.37 2.80
CA LYS A 337 -14.88 -13.80 2.57
C LYS A 337 -14.05 -14.70 3.49
N ASP A 338 -12.90 -14.23 3.96
CA ASP A 338 -12.04 -14.98 4.90
C ASP A 338 -12.64 -15.13 6.31
N GLY A 339 -13.81 -14.54 6.58
CA GLY A 339 -14.52 -14.63 7.86
C GLY A 339 -13.85 -13.93 9.05
N LYS A 340 -12.57 -13.62 8.97
CA LYS A 340 -11.80 -13.00 10.08
C LYS A 340 -12.33 -11.60 10.40
N LEU A 341 -12.58 -10.79 9.39
CA LEU A 341 -13.12 -9.43 9.57
C LEU A 341 -14.59 -9.47 9.95
N GLN A 342 -15.39 -10.37 9.35
CA GLN A 342 -16.81 -10.58 9.68
C GLN A 342 -16.97 -10.96 11.15
N ALA A 343 -16.17 -11.92 11.64
CA ALA A 343 -16.18 -12.31 13.05
C ALA A 343 -15.83 -11.15 13.99
N GLN A 344 -14.93 -10.25 13.59
CA GLN A 344 -14.59 -9.06 14.38
C GLN A 344 -15.70 -8.01 14.35
N LEU A 345 -16.40 -7.84 13.23
CA LEU A 345 -17.55 -6.95 13.08
C LEU A 345 -18.74 -7.48 13.88
N ASP A 346 -19.01 -8.78 13.82
CA ASP A 346 -20.13 -9.44 14.55
C ASP A 346 -19.92 -9.39 16.06
N THR A 347 -18.67 -9.53 16.52
CA THR A 347 -18.34 -9.39 17.95
C THR A 347 -18.58 -7.96 18.47
N SER A 348 -18.49 -6.95 17.61
CA SER A 348 -18.81 -5.58 17.97
C SER A 348 -20.32 -5.31 17.96
N ASN A 349 -21.09 -5.94 17.07
CA ASN A 349 -22.56 -5.80 17.00
C ASN A 349 -23.27 -6.45 18.19
N SER A 350 -22.72 -7.54 18.77
CA SER A 350 -23.29 -8.23 19.94
C SER A 350 -23.24 -7.40 21.26
N HIS A 351 -22.68 -6.20 21.23
CA HIS A 351 -22.59 -5.29 22.37
C HIS A 351 -23.48 -4.05 22.24
N TYR A 352 -24.34 -4.00 21.20
CA TYR A 352 -25.28 -2.90 20.95
C TYR A 352 -26.76 -3.28 21.09
N ASP A 353 -27.08 -4.53 21.55
CA ASP A 353 -28.43 -4.95 21.98
C ASP A 353 -28.70 -4.67 23.45
#